data_bb7411c8ac3bb982a868d683b9664e37
#
_entry.id   bb7411c8ac3bb982a868d683b9664e37
#
_cell.length_a   1.000
_cell.length_b   1.000
_cell.length_c   1.000
_cell.angle_alpha   90.00
_cell.angle_beta   90.00
_cell.angle_gamma   90.00
#
_symmetry.space_group_name_H-M   'P 1'
#
loop_
_entity.id
_entity.type
_entity.pdbx_description
1 polymer ?
#
loop_
_entity_poly.entity_id
_entity_poly.type
_entity_poly.pdbx_seq_one_letter_code
_entity_poly.pdbx_strand_id
1 'polypeptide(L)'
;MVANTHTTLLCFSNLGQVYWLKVYEIPSAGRSAKGRPLVNLIQLSEGERITSMVPVDEYDDNHFILMATKSGTVKKTVLTEFQNQRKGGKRAITLEEGDELVGTTVTDGNKFVMLVTNAGKAAHFSETEVRSMGRTAKGVRGIKLDKEQHVICLLYTSDAADEVVS
;
A
#
# COMPACT_ATOMS: atom_id res chain seq x y z
N MET A 1 -6.14 -4.80 -13.42
CA MET A 1 -5.07 -5.59 -12.76
C MET A 1 -4.93 -6.92 -13.48
N VAL A 2 -3.72 -7.21 -13.93
CA VAL A 2 -3.43 -8.49 -14.59
C VAL A 2 -2.70 -9.38 -13.59
N ALA A 3 -3.29 -10.54 -13.27
CA ALA A 3 -2.70 -11.49 -12.34
C ALA A 3 -3.04 -12.90 -12.79
N ASN A 4 -2.11 -13.84 -12.57
CA ASN A 4 -2.38 -15.24 -12.87
C ASN A 4 -2.98 -15.95 -11.63
N THR A 5 -3.39 -17.20 -11.79
CA THR A 5 -4.05 -17.94 -10.72
C THR A 5 -3.13 -18.25 -9.52
N HIS A 6 -1.83 -18.13 -9.68
CA HIS A 6 -0.87 -18.37 -8.61
C HIS A 6 -0.50 -17.09 -7.85
N THR A 7 -0.95 -15.94 -8.36
CA THR A 7 -0.68 -14.64 -7.74
C THR A 7 -1.39 -14.53 -6.40
N THR A 8 -0.70 -13.98 -5.41
CA THR A 8 -1.28 -13.59 -4.13
C THR A 8 -1.51 -12.10 -4.15
N LEU A 9 -2.68 -11.67 -3.72
CA LEU A 9 -2.97 -10.26 -3.51
C LEU A 9 -2.69 -9.89 -2.06
N LEU A 10 -1.81 -8.91 -1.87
CA LEU A 10 -1.63 -8.29 -0.57
C LEU A 10 -2.68 -7.18 -0.45
N CYS A 11 -3.63 -7.36 0.45
CA CYS A 11 -4.74 -6.43 0.64
C CYS A 11 -4.46 -5.59 1.88
N PHE A 12 -4.20 -4.31 1.68
CA PHE A 12 -3.87 -3.39 2.77
C PHE A 12 -5.11 -2.60 3.18
N SER A 13 -5.34 -2.55 4.48
CA SER A 13 -6.50 -1.84 5.03
C SER A 13 -6.12 -0.44 5.52
N ASN A 14 -7.15 0.40 5.69
CA ASN A 14 -6.98 1.74 6.23
C ASN A 14 -6.44 1.75 7.67
N LEU A 15 -6.59 0.64 8.39
CA LEU A 15 -6.09 0.50 9.75
C LEU A 15 -4.64 -0.02 9.82
N GLY A 16 -3.97 -0.14 8.67
CA GLY A 16 -2.58 -0.56 8.63
C GLY A 16 -2.36 -2.07 8.72
N GLN A 17 -3.39 -2.86 8.44
CA GLN A 17 -3.30 -4.32 8.40
C GLN A 17 -3.08 -4.80 6.97
N VAL A 18 -2.45 -5.96 6.83
CA VAL A 18 -2.32 -6.64 5.54
C VAL A 18 -2.97 -8.01 5.62
N TYR A 19 -3.71 -8.34 4.57
CA TYR A 19 -4.38 -9.64 4.40
C TYR A 19 -3.91 -10.25 3.10
N TRP A 20 -3.91 -11.58 3.02
CA TRP A 20 -3.48 -12.31 1.84
C TRP A 20 -4.68 -12.98 1.20
N LEU A 21 -4.83 -12.79 -0.11
CA LEU A 21 -5.92 -13.38 -0.87
C LEU A 21 -5.32 -14.01 -2.13
N LYS A 22 -5.54 -15.31 -2.29
CA LYS A 22 -5.11 -15.98 -3.52
C LYS A 22 -6.06 -15.63 -4.65
N VAL A 23 -5.53 -15.36 -5.83
CA VAL A 23 -6.36 -15.01 -6.99
C VAL A 23 -7.38 -16.10 -7.30
N TYR A 24 -7.00 -17.38 -7.15
CA TYR A 24 -7.93 -18.48 -7.41
C TYR A 24 -9.09 -18.55 -6.41
N GLU A 25 -9.00 -17.88 -5.27
CA GLU A 25 -10.07 -17.80 -4.28
C GLU A 25 -11.14 -16.76 -4.64
N ILE A 26 -10.83 -15.91 -5.63
CA ILE A 26 -11.77 -14.89 -6.07
C ILE A 26 -12.80 -15.52 -6.98
N PRO A 27 -14.11 -15.46 -6.64
CA PRO A 27 -15.13 -16.05 -7.49
C PRO A 27 -15.16 -15.39 -8.86
N SER A 28 -15.21 -16.20 -9.92
CA SER A 28 -15.42 -15.65 -11.25
C SER A 28 -16.91 -15.29 -11.39
N ALA A 29 -17.17 -14.12 -11.95
CA ALA A 29 -18.52 -13.65 -12.19
C ALA A 29 -18.66 -13.22 -13.64
N GLY A 30 -19.78 -13.58 -14.28
CA GLY A 30 -20.11 -13.09 -15.60
C GLY A 30 -20.47 -11.61 -15.55
N ARG A 31 -20.57 -10.97 -16.71
CA ARG A 31 -20.85 -9.54 -16.80
C ARG A 31 -22.13 -9.10 -16.09
N SER A 32 -23.12 -9.98 -16.06
CA SER A 32 -24.42 -9.70 -15.45
C SER A 32 -24.54 -10.23 -14.03
N ALA A 33 -23.55 -10.95 -13.52
CA ALA A 33 -23.59 -11.51 -12.17
C ALA A 33 -23.15 -10.46 -11.16
N LYS A 34 -23.85 -10.43 -10.02
CA LYS A 34 -23.39 -9.65 -8.86
C LYS A 34 -22.21 -10.38 -8.26
N GLY A 35 -21.01 -9.79 -8.32
CA GLY A 35 -19.84 -10.34 -7.66
C GLY A 35 -20.05 -10.39 -6.16
N ARG A 36 -19.47 -11.40 -5.51
CA ARG A 36 -19.43 -11.43 -4.04
C ARG A 36 -18.50 -10.33 -3.56
N PRO A 37 -18.87 -9.49 -2.59
CA PRO A 37 -17.98 -8.47 -2.07
C PRO A 37 -16.68 -9.08 -1.55
N LEU A 38 -15.56 -8.45 -1.85
CA LEU A 38 -14.24 -8.92 -1.41
C LEU A 38 -14.15 -9.04 0.12
N VAL A 39 -14.88 -8.18 0.83
CA VAL A 39 -14.95 -8.20 2.29
C VAL A 39 -15.46 -9.53 2.86
N ASN A 40 -16.20 -10.31 2.07
CA ASN A 40 -16.68 -11.62 2.49
C ASN A 40 -15.58 -12.69 2.46
N LEU A 41 -14.46 -12.40 1.79
CA LEU A 41 -13.32 -13.30 1.71
C LEU A 41 -12.25 -12.97 2.74
N ILE A 42 -12.34 -11.79 3.36
CA ILE A 42 -11.38 -11.28 4.34
C ILE A 42 -12.15 -10.87 5.57
N GLN A 43 -11.63 -11.25 6.75
CA GLN A 43 -12.25 -10.88 8.03
C GLN A 43 -11.80 -9.51 8.46
N LEU A 44 -12.55 -8.48 8.06
CA LEU A 44 -12.26 -7.10 8.43
C LEU A 44 -12.92 -6.74 9.75
N SER A 45 -12.25 -5.88 10.51
CA SER A 45 -12.81 -5.30 11.74
C SER A 45 -13.82 -4.21 11.41
N GLU A 46 -14.58 -3.80 12.41
CA GLU A 46 -15.52 -2.68 12.23
C GLU A 46 -14.77 -1.40 11.84
N GLY A 47 -15.25 -0.72 10.83
CA GLY A 47 -14.62 0.49 10.32
C GLY A 47 -13.39 0.25 9.45
N GLU A 48 -13.00 -0.99 9.28
CA GLU A 48 -11.86 -1.36 8.44
C GLU A 48 -12.30 -1.56 6.99
N ARG A 49 -11.51 -1.04 6.05
CA ARG A 49 -11.75 -1.24 4.62
C ARG A 49 -10.42 -1.43 3.90
N ILE A 50 -10.45 -2.18 2.80
CA ILE A 50 -9.26 -2.34 1.96
C ILE A 50 -9.07 -1.07 1.13
N THR A 51 -7.90 -0.48 1.25
CA THR A 51 -7.55 0.76 0.53
C THR A 51 -6.62 0.52 -0.64
N SER A 52 -5.91 -0.61 -0.66
CA SER A 52 -4.95 -0.91 -1.69
C SER A 52 -4.75 -2.41 -1.81
N MET A 53 -4.57 -2.90 -3.05
CA MET A 53 -4.24 -4.29 -3.31
C MET A 53 -3.01 -4.36 -4.21
N VAL A 54 -2.07 -5.22 -3.86
CA VAL A 54 -0.81 -5.38 -4.57
C VAL A 54 -0.65 -6.84 -4.98
N PRO A 55 -0.56 -7.14 -6.29
CA PRO A 55 -0.31 -8.51 -6.72
C PRO A 55 1.16 -8.89 -6.52
N VAL A 56 1.40 -10.08 -5.99
CA VAL A 56 2.74 -10.59 -5.75
C VAL A 56 2.82 -12.04 -6.25
N ASP A 57 3.75 -12.31 -7.15
CA ASP A 57 4.01 -13.65 -7.65
C ASP A 57 5.15 -14.31 -6.87
N GLU A 58 6.20 -13.55 -6.57
CA GLU A 58 7.37 -14.04 -5.85
C GLU A 58 7.82 -13.03 -4.81
N TYR A 59 8.38 -13.53 -3.71
CA TYR A 59 8.93 -12.69 -2.64
C TYR A 59 10.45 -12.73 -2.71
N ASP A 60 11.08 -11.56 -2.74
CA ASP A 60 12.54 -11.44 -2.76
C ASP A 60 12.98 -10.21 -1.95
N ASP A 61 14.30 -10.08 -1.77
CA ASP A 61 14.87 -8.98 -1.00
C ASP A 61 15.18 -7.75 -1.86
N ASN A 62 14.87 -7.80 -3.16
CA ASN A 62 15.12 -6.71 -4.09
C ASN A 62 13.91 -5.86 -4.36
N HIS A 63 12.76 -6.23 -3.79
CA HIS A 63 11.52 -5.49 -3.91
C HIS A 63 11.02 -5.06 -2.55
N PHE A 64 10.28 -3.97 -2.53
CA PHE A 64 9.80 -3.36 -1.29
C PHE A 64 8.33 -2.99 -1.44
N ILE A 65 7.63 -2.97 -0.32
CA ILE A 65 6.31 -2.36 -0.23
C ILE A 65 6.50 -0.96 0.32
N LEU A 66 6.15 0.04 -0.48
CA LEU A 66 6.17 1.43 -0.07
C LEU A 66 4.76 1.82 0.34
N MET A 67 4.61 2.41 1.51
CA MET A 67 3.33 2.77 2.11
C MET A 67 3.29 4.26 2.41
N ALA A 68 2.10 4.85 2.28
CA ALA A 68 1.89 6.25 2.64
C ALA A 68 0.62 6.37 3.47
N THR A 69 0.67 7.23 4.48
CA THR A 69 -0.46 7.47 5.37
C THR A 69 -1.08 8.85 5.12
N LYS A 70 -2.29 9.02 5.62
CA LYS A 70 -3.04 10.26 5.54
C LYS A 70 -2.28 11.44 6.16
N SER A 71 -1.54 11.20 7.23
CA SER A 71 -0.77 12.23 7.92
C SER A 71 0.56 12.57 7.26
N GLY A 72 0.90 11.93 6.14
CA GLY A 72 2.12 12.24 5.41
C GLY A 72 3.33 11.38 5.78
N THR A 73 3.12 10.32 6.53
CA THR A 73 4.17 9.35 6.86
C THR A 73 4.37 8.37 5.71
N VAL A 74 5.61 8.04 5.41
CA VAL A 74 5.94 6.99 4.43
C VAL A 74 6.77 5.92 5.11
N LYS A 75 6.64 4.71 4.58
CA LYS A 75 7.38 3.56 5.11
C LYS A 75 7.72 2.63 3.96
N LYS A 76 8.93 2.09 4.00
CA LYS A 76 9.39 1.10 3.04
C LYS A 76 9.76 -0.18 3.80
N THR A 77 9.17 -1.30 3.41
CA THR A 77 9.43 -2.59 4.03
C THR A 77 9.76 -3.59 2.94
N VAL A 78 10.81 -4.39 3.15
CA VAL A 78 11.22 -5.40 2.18
C VAL A 78 10.09 -6.41 1.96
N LEU A 79 9.90 -6.82 0.72
CA LEU A 79 8.77 -7.67 0.33
C LEU A 79 8.75 -9.01 1.08
N THR A 80 9.91 -9.59 1.40
CA THR A 80 9.99 -10.85 2.13
C THR A 80 9.38 -10.81 3.54
N GLU A 81 9.22 -9.62 4.12
CA GLU A 81 8.53 -9.46 5.41
C GLU A 81 7.06 -9.87 5.33
N PHE A 82 6.50 -9.97 4.14
CA PHE A 82 5.09 -10.31 3.91
C PHE A 82 4.91 -11.75 3.42
N GLN A 83 5.97 -12.55 3.36
CA GLN A 83 5.87 -13.92 2.81
C GLN A 83 5.17 -14.91 3.76
N ASN A 84 5.23 -14.68 5.06
CA ASN A 84 4.61 -15.55 6.06
C ASN A 84 3.17 -15.11 6.30
N GLN A 85 2.25 -15.75 5.61
CA GLN A 85 0.83 -15.40 5.63
C GLN A 85 0.17 -15.78 6.95
N ARG A 86 -0.85 -15.00 7.33
CA ARG A 86 -1.66 -15.27 8.50
C ARG A 86 -3.12 -14.99 8.17
N LYS A 87 -3.99 -15.95 8.43
CA LYS A 87 -5.41 -15.88 8.06
C LYS A 87 -6.12 -14.65 8.62
N GLY A 88 -5.81 -14.26 9.85
CA GLY A 88 -6.40 -13.08 10.48
C GLY A 88 -5.71 -11.77 10.15
N GLY A 89 -4.75 -11.78 9.20
CA GLY A 89 -4.00 -10.59 8.84
C GLY A 89 -2.84 -10.30 9.79
N LYS A 90 -1.98 -9.40 9.37
CA LYS A 90 -0.85 -8.93 10.17
C LYS A 90 -0.76 -7.41 10.10
N ARG A 91 -0.11 -6.82 11.08
CA ARG A 91 0.17 -5.40 11.04
C ARG A 91 1.21 -5.11 9.95
N ALA A 92 0.88 -4.22 9.03
CA ALA A 92 1.79 -3.77 7.97
C ALA A 92 2.53 -2.49 8.37
N ILE A 93 1.89 -1.64 9.17
CA ILE A 93 2.44 -0.39 9.66
C ILE A 93 1.76 -0.04 10.99
N THR A 94 2.49 0.57 11.91
CA THR A 94 1.91 1.10 13.14
C THR A 94 1.48 2.54 12.88
N LEU A 95 0.17 2.78 12.96
CA LEU A 95 -0.41 4.10 12.74
C LEU A 95 -0.55 4.88 14.03
N GLU A 96 -0.36 6.20 13.94
CA GLU A 96 -0.71 7.10 15.03
C GLU A 96 -2.24 7.20 15.14
N GLU A 97 -2.72 7.64 16.29
CA GLU A 97 -4.16 7.81 16.51
C GLU A 97 -4.74 8.78 15.47
N GLY A 98 -5.83 8.39 14.85
CA GLY A 98 -6.50 9.19 13.84
C GLY A 98 -5.89 9.14 12.45
N ASP A 99 -4.77 8.43 12.28
CA ASP A 99 -4.14 8.27 10.98
C ASP A 99 -4.70 7.06 10.24
N GLU A 100 -4.54 7.05 8.93
CA GLU A 100 -4.98 5.94 8.08
C GLU A 100 -3.96 5.68 6.99
N LEU A 101 -3.85 4.42 6.57
CA LEU A 101 -3.06 4.05 5.41
C LEU A 101 -3.85 4.42 4.16
N VAL A 102 -3.26 5.22 3.27
CA VAL A 102 -3.96 5.69 2.06
C VAL A 102 -3.48 5.03 0.77
N GLY A 103 -2.26 4.51 0.74
CA GLY A 103 -1.76 3.87 -0.48
C GLY A 103 -0.55 2.99 -0.22
N THR A 104 -0.40 2.00 -1.09
CA THR A 104 0.75 1.10 -1.10
C THR A 104 1.14 0.79 -2.53
N THR A 105 2.41 0.48 -2.75
CA THR A 105 2.89 0.04 -4.05
C THR A 105 4.14 -0.83 -3.88
N VAL A 106 4.43 -1.65 -4.87
CA VAL A 106 5.68 -2.41 -4.93
C VAL A 106 6.72 -1.58 -5.66
N THR A 107 7.92 -1.50 -5.11
CA THR A 107 9.04 -0.79 -5.72
C THR A 107 10.27 -1.70 -5.78
N ASP A 108 11.23 -1.32 -6.59
CA ASP A 108 12.48 -2.07 -6.79
C ASP A 108 13.69 -1.43 -6.09
N GLY A 109 13.47 -0.41 -5.28
CA GLY A 109 14.54 0.33 -4.60
C GLY A 109 14.99 1.58 -5.33
N ASN A 110 14.56 1.78 -6.57
CA ASN A 110 15.04 2.87 -7.44
C ASN A 110 13.93 3.74 -8.01
N LYS A 111 12.76 3.74 -7.37
CA LYS A 111 11.63 4.54 -7.84
C LYS A 111 11.63 5.94 -7.25
N PHE A 112 11.02 6.85 -7.95
CA PHE A 112 10.69 8.17 -7.41
C PHE A 112 9.25 8.16 -6.92
N VAL A 113 9.02 8.86 -5.83
CA VAL A 113 7.75 8.85 -5.12
C VAL A 113 7.16 10.25 -5.13
N MET A 114 5.87 10.32 -5.35
CA MET A 114 5.12 11.58 -5.24
C MET A 114 3.95 11.37 -4.30
N LEU A 115 3.84 12.22 -3.28
CA LEU A 115 2.69 12.29 -2.39
C LEU A 115 1.90 13.54 -2.76
N VAL A 116 0.61 13.38 -2.93
CA VAL A 116 -0.29 14.48 -3.29
C VAL A 116 -1.28 14.70 -2.16
N THR A 117 -1.51 15.97 -1.79
CA THR A 117 -2.42 16.32 -0.70
C THR A 117 -3.73 16.88 -1.24
N ASN A 118 -4.73 16.95 -0.37
CA ASN A 118 -6.03 17.54 -0.68
C ASN A 118 -5.95 19.05 -0.97
N ALA A 119 -4.85 19.70 -0.60
CA ALA A 119 -4.63 21.13 -0.87
C ALA A 119 -3.86 21.37 -2.18
N GLY A 120 -3.61 20.33 -2.97
CA GLY A 120 -2.85 20.45 -4.22
C GLY A 120 -1.35 20.50 -4.03
N LYS A 121 -0.85 20.33 -2.82
CA LYS A 121 0.57 20.29 -2.53
C LYS A 121 1.11 18.89 -2.87
N ALA A 122 2.31 18.83 -3.43
CA ALA A 122 2.96 17.57 -3.74
C ALA A 122 4.38 17.53 -3.20
N ALA A 123 4.80 16.37 -2.71
CA ALA A 123 6.19 16.10 -2.36
C ALA A 123 6.73 15.04 -3.31
N HIS A 124 7.89 15.29 -3.87
CA HIS A 124 8.54 14.39 -4.81
C HIS A 124 9.94 14.05 -4.29
N PHE A 125 10.27 12.79 -4.18
CA PHE A 125 11.56 12.35 -3.65
C PHE A 125 11.89 10.95 -4.17
N SER A 126 13.19 10.58 -4.08
CA SER A 126 13.63 9.23 -4.39
C SER A 126 13.33 8.29 -3.23
N GLU A 127 12.89 7.06 -3.54
CA GLU A 127 12.67 6.07 -2.48
C GLU A 127 13.96 5.69 -1.76
N THR A 128 15.14 5.98 -2.34
CA THR A 128 16.42 5.74 -1.68
C THR A 128 16.60 6.60 -0.44
N GLU A 129 15.85 7.69 -0.32
CA GLU A 129 15.84 8.53 0.85
C GLU A 129 15.02 7.96 2.01
N VAL A 130 14.25 6.91 1.73
CA VAL A 130 13.46 6.20 2.74
C VAL A 130 14.16 4.89 3.04
N ARG A 131 14.70 4.75 4.24
CA ARG A 131 15.35 3.49 4.63
C ARG A 131 14.31 2.40 4.81
N SER A 132 14.71 1.16 4.51
CA SER A 132 13.86 -0.01 4.75
C SER A 132 13.68 -0.23 6.26
N MET A 133 12.47 -0.56 6.66
CA MET A 133 12.09 -0.78 8.06
C MET A 133 11.29 -2.05 8.20
N GLY A 134 11.24 -2.57 9.43
CA GLY A 134 10.42 -3.73 9.73
C GLY A 134 8.92 -3.45 9.59
N ARG A 135 8.17 -4.53 9.50
CA ARG A 135 6.72 -4.47 9.24
C ARG A 135 5.94 -3.66 10.29
N THR A 136 6.34 -3.71 11.55
CA THR A 136 5.63 -3.02 12.63
C THR A 136 6.09 -1.59 12.89
N ALA A 137 7.08 -1.09 12.15
CA ALA A 137 7.56 0.28 12.33
C ALA A 137 6.52 1.32 11.89
N LYS A 138 6.64 2.52 12.41
CA LYS A 138 5.73 3.63 12.10
C LYS A 138 6.07 4.32 10.77
N GLY A 139 7.33 4.31 10.37
CA GLY A 139 7.79 5.01 9.18
C GLY A 139 8.43 6.37 9.48
N VAL A 140 8.65 7.15 8.43
CA VAL A 140 9.26 8.47 8.51
C VAL A 140 8.36 9.50 7.83
N ARG A 141 8.58 10.77 8.14
CA ARG A 141 7.81 11.85 7.50
C ARG A 141 8.19 11.96 6.03
N GLY A 142 7.20 11.82 5.15
CA GLY A 142 7.37 12.00 3.72
C GLY A 142 7.04 13.40 3.24
N ILE A 143 6.10 14.06 3.91
CA ILE A 143 5.69 15.42 3.58
C ILE A 143 5.25 16.13 4.86
N LYS A 144 5.56 17.44 4.95
CA LYS A 144 5.08 18.26 6.04
C LYS A 144 3.71 18.81 5.67
N LEU A 145 2.72 18.56 6.51
CA LEU A 145 1.35 19.00 6.29
C LEU A 145 0.99 20.15 7.23
N ASP A 146 0.21 21.08 6.70
CA ASP A 146 -0.42 22.12 7.51
C ASP A 146 -1.73 21.56 8.10
N LYS A 147 -2.33 22.32 9.01
CA LYS A 147 -3.60 21.93 9.63
C LYS A 147 -4.67 21.66 8.57
N GLU A 148 -5.41 20.59 8.75
CA GLU A 148 -6.47 20.13 7.85
C GLU A 148 -6.01 19.59 6.50
N GLN A 149 -4.70 19.54 6.26
CA GLN A 149 -4.16 18.89 5.07
C GLN A 149 -3.93 17.42 5.33
N HIS A 150 -4.12 16.63 4.28
CA HIS A 150 -3.82 15.19 4.34
C HIS A 150 -3.42 14.68 2.96
N VAL A 151 -2.67 13.58 2.96
CA VAL A 151 -2.27 12.90 1.73
C VAL A 151 -3.48 12.16 1.17
N ILE A 152 -3.73 12.32 -0.12
CA ILE A 152 -4.82 11.63 -0.81
C ILE A 152 -4.33 10.60 -1.81
N CYS A 153 -3.06 10.68 -2.22
CA CYS A 153 -2.55 9.81 -3.27
C CYS A 153 -1.06 9.56 -3.13
N LEU A 154 -0.64 8.34 -3.45
CA LEU A 154 0.75 7.94 -3.58
C LEU A 154 0.99 7.53 -5.02
N LEU A 155 1.92 8.18 -5.69
CA LEU A 155 2.33 7.87 -7.05
C LEU A 155 3.80 7.48 -7.07
N TYR A 156 4.20 6.70 -8.05
CA TYR A 156 5.59 6.31 -8.21
C TYR A 156 5.97 6.25 -9.69
N THR A 157 7.26 6.40 -9.96
CA THR A 157 7.78 6.35 -11.33
C THR A 157 9.25 5.92 -11.30
N SER A 158 9.70 5.36 -12.41
CA SER A 158 11.10 4.94 -12.57
C SER A 158 12.02 6.06 -13.04
N ASP A 159 11.47 7.19 -13.46
CA ASP A 159 12.24 8.31 -14.02
C ASP A 159 11.76 9.64 -13.45
N ALA A 160 12.66 10.34 -12.77
CA ALA A 160 12.35 11.63 -12.17
C ALA A 160 12.02 12.71 -13.19
N ALA A 161 12.50 12.59 -14.42
CA ALA A 161 12.34 13.63 -15.45
C ALA A 161 10.95 13.62 -16.09
N ASP A 162 10.26 12.48 -16.07
CA ASP A 162 8.99 12.32 -16.77
C ASP A 162 7.79 12.79 -16.00
N GLU A 163 7.94 13.05 -14.73
CA GLU A 163 6.80 13.11 -13.88
C GLU A 163 6.44 14.44 -13.37
N VAL A 164 7.30 15.40 -13.52
CA VAL A 164 6.97 16.71 -13.02
C VAL A 164 6.11 17.42 -14.04
N VAL A 165 4.90 16.96 -14.13
CA VAL A 165 3.88 17.73 -14.81
C VAL A 165 3.27 18.61 -13.74
N SER A 166 3.77 19.76 -13.69
CA SER A 166 3.23 20.77 -12.79
C SER A 166 1.80 21.12 -13.18
#